data_13c71c4fc57dfde95b764a98721bde69
#
_entry.id   13c71c4fc57dfde95b764a98721bde69
#
_cell.length_a   1.000
_cell.length_b   1.000
_cell.length_c   1.000
_cell.angle_alpha   90.00
_cell.angle_beta   90.00
_cell.angle_gamma   90.00
#
_symmetry.space_group_name_H-M   'P 1'
#
loop_
_entity.id
_entity.type
_entity.pdbx_description
1 polymer ?
#
loop_
_entity_poly.entity_id
_entity_poly.type
_entity_poly.pdbx_seq_one_letter_code
_entity_poly.pdbx_strand_id
1 'polypeptide(L)'
;MSTVPTALVVGADAAGRAPLAALLQLTGWDVRESAGTREALGLARRLEVDLVVVDLDGPAGEAPALLRRLRLVGCRAHLLAVTATADAPDRATALEAGALACLPRPVDARLLVGLLARRAPGAQAPAAGDARGADVDAELMDRLQHVYAAALPDRLTAIADGARTGDAAALARASATLAGTSAQLGHPEVAAVCRAIARDARRGVLAHELVVELRSVAGG
;
A
#
# COMPACT_ATOMS: atom_id res chain seq x y z
N MET A 1 -18.57 14.93 -13.37
CA MET A 1 -17.86 15.08 -12.09
C MET A 1 -17.21 13.74 -11.83
N SER A 2 -15.87 13.65 -11.92
CA SER A 2 -15.16 12.40 -11.59
C SER A 2 -15.23 12.20 -10.07
N THR A 3 -15.94 11.18 -9.64
CA THR A 3 -15.93 10.75 -8.23
C THR A 3 -14.54 10.18 -7.93
N VAL A 4 -13.94 10.62 -6.82
CA VAL A 4 -12.67 10.04 -6.33
C VAL A 4 -12.91 8.58 -5.99
N PRO A 5 -12.17 7.63 -6.56
CA PRO A 5 -12.37 6.20 -6.28
C PRO A 5 -12.00 5.87 -4.83
N THR A 6 -12.76 4.98 -4.22
CA THR A 6 -12.60 4.59 -2.82
C THR A 6 -11.91 3.22 -2.70
N ALA A 7 -10.84 3.15 -1.92
CA ALA A 7 -10.14 1.91 -1.60
C ALA A 7 -10.28 1.56 -0.11
N LEU A 8 -10.50 0.28 0.18
CA LEU A 8 -10.51 -0.29 1.53
C LEU A 8 -9.31 -1.21 1.71
N VAL A 9 -8.41 -0.88 2.64
CA VAL A 9 -7.24 -1.68 2.99
C VAL A 9 -7.51 -2.41 4.30
N VAL A 10 -7.45 -3.74 4.28
CA VAL A 10 -7.79 -4.60 5.41
C VAL A 10 -6.59 -5.44 5.84
N GLY A 11 -6.26 -5.39 7.11
CA GLY A 11 -5.20 -6.19 7.72
C GLY A 11 -5.06 -5.86 9.20
N ALA A 12 -4.69 -6.83 10.02
CA ALA A 12 -4.59 -6.65 11.47
C ALA A 12 -3.46 -5.70 11.86
N ASP A 13 -2.31 -5.77 11.17
CA ASP A 13 -1.15 -4.93 11.46
C ASP A 13 -1.25 -3.56 10.77
N ALA A 14 -1.29 -2.49 11.56
CA ALA A 14 -1.32 -1.12 11.05
C ALA A 14 -0.03 -0.76 10.28
N ALA A 15 1.13 -1.28 10.70
CA ALA A 15 2.39 -1.04 10.02
C ALA A 15 2.44 -1.72 8.63
N GLY A 16 1.75 -2.85 8.49
CA GLY A 16 1.58 -3.54 7.20
C GLY A 16 0.60 -2.83 6.26
N ARG A 17 -0.44 -2.17 6.79
CA ARG A 17 -1.42 -1.42 5.97
C ARG A 17 -0.90 -0.07 5.49
N ALA A 18 -0.18 0.66 6.36
CA ALA A 18 0.19 2.05 6.13
C ALA A 18 0.95 2.30 4.81
N PRO A 19 1.93 1.49 4.38
CA PRO A 19 2.63 1.72 3.11
C PRO A 19 1.71 1.61 1.90
N LEU A 20 0.81 0.64 1.90
CA LEU A 20 -0.14 0.44 0.81
C LEU A 20 -1.22 1.54 0.79
N ALA A 21 -1.73 1.92 1.96
CA ALA A 21 -2.66 3.04 2.08
C ALA A 21 -2.04 4.33 1.56
N ALA A 22 -0.78 4.62 1.93
CA ALA A 22 -0.04 5.78 1.45
C ALA A 22 0.17 5.74 -0.09
N LEU A 23 0.49 4.57 -0.66
CA LEU A 23 0.63 4.42 -2.11
C LEU A 23 -0.68 4.71 -2.84
N LEU A 24 -1.80 4.16 -2.37
CA LEU A 24 -3.12 4.40 -2.95
C LEU A 24 -3.54 5.86 -2.82
N GLN A 25 -3.30 6.51 -1.68
CA GLN A 25 -3.55 7.95 -1.50
C GLN A 25 -2.73 8.80 -2.49
N LEU A 26 -1.46 8.45 -2.72
CA LEU A 26 -0.62 9.13 -3.70
C LEU A 26 -1.17 9.01 -5.12
N THR A 27 -1.88 7.93 -5.42
CA THR A 27 -2.54 7.71 -6.72
C THR A 27 -3.94 8.35 -6.82
N GLY A 28 -4.36 9.09 -5.80
CA GLY A 28 -5.63 9.84 -5.81
C GLY A 28 -6.84 9.05 -5.34
N TRP A 29 -6.64 7.94 -4.61
CA TRP A 29 -7.72 7.18 -4.00
C TRP A 29 -8.11 7.76 -2.63
N ASP A 30 -9.41 7.77 -2.30
CA ASP A 30 -9.89 7.92 -0.92
C ASP A 30 -9.71 6.58 -0.22
N VAL A 31 -8.79 6.52 0.75
CA VAL A 31 -8.41 5.26 1.39
C VAL A 31 -9.06 5.14 2.77
N ARG A 32 -9.76 4.03 2.98
CA ARG A 32 -10.27 3.59 4.27
C ARG A 32 -9.46 2.39 4.74
N GLU A 33 -9.13 2.36 6.01
CA GLU A 33 -8.42 1.25 6.63
C GLU A 33 -9.33 0.50 7.59
N SER A 34 -9.12 -0.81 7.69
CA SER A 34 -9.80 -1.66 8.67
C SER A 34 -8.84 -2.68 9.25
N ALA A 35 -8.89 -2.85 10.57
CA ALA A 35 -8.06 -3.83 11.28
C ALA A 35 -8.68 -5.23 11.27
N GLY A 36 -9.94 -5.41 10.87
CA GLY A 36 -10.60 -6.71 10.97
C GLY A 36 -11.84 -6.87 10.10
N THR A 37 -12.24 -8.13 9.96
CA THR A 37 -13.34 -8.59 9.08
C THR A 37 -14.68 -7.89 9.33
N ARG A 38 -15.06 -7.69 10.60
CA ARG A 38 -16.37 -7.09 10.94
C ARG A 38 -16.45 -5.63 10.49
N GLU A 39 -15.41 -4.86 10.74
CA GLU A 39 -15.32 -3.46 10.35
C GLU A 39 -15.28 -3.33 8.83
N ALA A 40 -14.44 -4.15 8.16
CA ALA A 40 -14.35 -4.17 6.70
C ALA A 40 -15.70 -4.43 6.02
N LEU A 41 -16.46 -5.42 6.48
CA LEU A 41 -17.81 -5.71 5.98
C LEU A 41 -18.78 -4.56 6.26
N GLY A 42 -18.67 -3.90 7.41
CA GLY A 42 -19.46 -2.72 7.75
C GLY A 42 -19.17 -1.54 6.83
N LEU A 43 -17.92 -1.29 6.50
CA LEU A 43 -17.51 -0.24 5.55
C LEU A 43 -17.96 -0.56 4.14
N ALA A 44 -17.77 -1.80 3.66
CA ALA A 44 -18.17 -2.23 2.32
C ALA A 44 -19.69 -2.17 2.07
N ARG A 45 -20.51 -2.21 3.13
CA ARG A 45 -21.97 -2.03 3.02
C ARG A 45 -22.41 -0.58 3.00
N ARG A 46 -21.64 0.32 3.62
CA ARG A 46 -22.00 1.74 3.77
C ARG A 46 -21.40 2.63 2.72
N LEU A 47 -20.30 2.21 2.13
CA LEU A 47 -19.55 2.97 1.14
C LEU A 47 -19.57 2.26 -0.21
N GLU A 48 -19.61 3.05 -1.27
CA GLU A 48 -19.26 2.55 -2.60
C GLU A 48 -17.75 2.39 -2.67
N VAL A 49 -17.30 1.14 -2.55
CA VAL A 49 -15.88 0.79 -2.58
C VAL A 49 -15.55 0.23 -3.96
N ASP A 50 -14.51 0.78 -4.58
CA ASP A 50 -14.05 0.36 -5.91
C ASP A 50 -12.94 -0.70 -5.83
N LEU A 51 -12.14 -0.65 -4.76
CA LEU A 51 -11.02 -1.55 -4.51
C LEU A 51 -11.01 -2.02 -3.06
N VAL A 52 -10.86 -3.32 -2.84
CA VAL A 52 -10.52 -3.88 -1.52
C VAL A 52 -9.21 -4.62 -1.60
N VAL A 53 -8.28 -4.28 -0.73
CA VAL A 53 -7.00 -5.00 -0.58
C VAL A 53 -6.97 -5.67 0.77
N VAL A 54 -6.83 -7.01 0.78
CA VAL A 54 -6.84 -7.83 1.99
C VAL A 54 -5.46 -8.43 2.23
N ASP A 55 -4.98 -8.26 3.45
CA ASP A 55 -3.73 -8.87 3.93
C ASP A 55 -3.93 -10.34 4.26
N LEU A 56 -3.10 -11.22 3.67
CA LEU A 56 -3.12 -12.66 3.93
C LEU A 56 -2.25 -13.07 5.14
N ASP A 57 -1.41 -12.16 5.66
CA ASP A 57 -0.45 -12.48 6.73
C ASP A 57 -1.10 -12.50 8.14
N GLY A 58 -2.43 -12.56 8.21
CA GLY A 58 -3.22 -12.74 9.40
C GLY A 58 -3.46 -14.21 9.77
N PRO A 59 -4.43 -14.49 10.66
CA PRO A 59 -4.82 -15.86 10.98
C PRO A 59 -5.25 -16.65 9.75
N ALA A 60 -4.79 -17.89 9.63
CA ALA A 60 -5.03 -18.75 8.47
C ALA A 60 -6.53 -18.86 8.15
N GLY A 61 -6.86 -18.68 6.87
CA GLY A 61 -8.24 -18.78 6.36
C GLY A 61 -9.12 -17.56 6.62
N GLU A 62 -8.72 -16.57 7.44
CA GLU A 62 -9.54 -15.39 7.73
C GLU A 62 -9.70 -14.49 6.50
N ALA A 63 -8.62 -14.22 5.79
CA ALA A 63 -8.62 -13.38 4.62
C ALA A 63 -9.44 -13.97 3.45
N PRO A 64 -9.29 -15.25 3.07
CA PRO A 64 -10.16 -15.89 2.08
C PRO A 64 -11.64 -15.90 2.50
N ALA A 65 -11.94 -16.11 3.79
CA ALA A 65 -13.30 -16.03 4.30
C ALA A 65 -13.88 -14.63 4.18
N LEU A 66 -13.09 -13.59 4.44
CA LEU A 66 -13.49 -12.20 4.24
C LEU A 66 -13.79 -11.91 2.76
N LEU A 67 -12.92 -12.34 1.83
CA LEU A 67 -13.13 -12.15 0.39
C LEU A 67 -14.47 -12.75 -0.07
N ARG A 68 -14.78 -13.98 0.35
CA ARG A 68 -16.07 -14.62 0.06
C ARG A 68 -17.25 -13.84 0.66
N ARG A 69 -17.13 -13.40 1.91
CA ARG A 69 -18.20 -12.62 2.59
C ARG A 69 -18.43 -11.28 1.93
N LEU A 70 -17.38 -10.58 1.46
CA LEU A 70 -17.52 -9.35 0.69
C LEU A 70 -18.39 -9.57 -0.57
N ARG A 71 -18.15 -10.65 -1.30
CA ARG A 71 -19.00 -11.00 -2.47
C ARG A 71 -20.44 -11.33 -2.07
N LEU A 72 -20.63 -12.07 -0.99
CA LEU A 72 -21.98 -12.44 -0.49
C LEU A 72 -22.79 -11.22 -0.03
N VAL A 73 -22.15 -10.17 0.49
CA VAL A 73 -22.85 -8.92 0.86
C VAL A 73 -23.04 -7.97 -0.32
N GLY A 74 -22.74 -8.41 -1.54
CA GLY A 74 -22.95 -7.63 -2.77
C GLY A 74 -21.84 -6.62 -3.09
N CYS A 75 -20.67 -6.70 -2.44
CA CYS A 75 -19.54 -5.84 -2.76
C CYS A 75 -19.04 -6.10 -4.18
N ARG A 76 -19.10 -5.08 -5.05
CA ARG A 76 -18.66 -5.14 -6.45
C ARG A 76 -17.23 -4.68 -6.65
N ALA A 77 -16.57 -4.24 -5.60
CA ALA A 77 -15.17 -3.79 -5.62
C ALA A 77 -14.23 -4.81 -6.27
N HIS A 78 -13.14 -4.33 -6.84
CA HIS A 78 -12.02 -5.20 -7.19
C HIS A 78 -11.37 -5.71 -5.90
N LEU A 79 -11.23 -7.03 -5.77
CA LEU A 79 -10.61 -7.65 -4.60
C LEU A 79 -9.16 -8.01 -4.95
N LEU A 80 -8.22 -7.50 -4.20
CA LEU A 80 -6.80 -7.89 -4.25
C LEU A 80 -6.40 -8.50 -2.91
N ALA A 81 -5.43 -9.40 -2.96
CA ALA A 81 -4.77 -9.92 -1.77
C ALA A 81 -3.31 -9.51 -1.77
N VAL A 82 -2.73 -9.31 -0.58
CA VAL A 82 -1.30 -9.06 -0.40
C VAL A 82 -0.74 -10.02 0.63
N THR A 83 0.53 -10.44 0.45
CA THR A 83 1.20 -11.39 1.34
C THR A 83 2.70 -11.09 1.44
N ALA A 84 3.31 -11.38 2.59
CA ALA A 84 4.76 -11.28 2.76
C ALA A 84 5.52 -12.43 2.05
N THR A 85 4.86 -13.55 1.77
CA THR A 85 5.49 -14.73 1.18
C THR A 85 4.90 -15.07 -0.17
N ALA A 86 5.75 -15.31 -1.18
CA ALA A 86 5.31 -15.69 -2.53
C ALA A 86 4.57 -17.04 -2.55
N ASP A 87 4.92 -17.93 -1.63
CA ASP A 87 4.42 -19.32 -1.53
C ASP A 87 3.33 -19.47 -0.46
N ALA A 88 2.63 -18.40 -0.11
CA ALA A 88 1.57 -18.45 0.89
C ALA A 88 0.51 -19.49 0.50
N PRO A 89 0.20 -20.46 1.36
CA PRO A 89 -0.82 -21.47 1.07
C PRO A 89 -2.20 -20.84 0.82
N ASP A 90 -2.44 -19.69 1.40
CA ASP A 90 -3.67 -18.94 1.24
C ASP A 90 -3.78 -18.21 -0.12
N ARG A 91 -2.71 -18.17 -0.93
CA ARG A 91 -2.74 -17.50 -2.24
C ARG A 91 -3.76 -18.16 -3.20
N ALA A 92 -3.68 -19.45 -3.36
CA ALA A 92 -4.64 -20.18 -4.20
C ALA A 92 -6.06 -20.02 -3.68
N THR A 93 -6.24 -20.18 -2.37
CA THR A 93 -7.54 -20.03 -1.69
C THR A 93 -8.09 -18.59 -1.80
N ALA A 94 -7.23 -17.56 -1.80
CA ALA A 94 -7.65 -16.18 -2.02
C ALA A 94 -8.15 -15.94 -3.45
N LEU A 95 -7.46 -16.51 -4.45
CA LEU A 95 -7.89 -16.43 -5.85
C LEU A 95 -9.22 -17.16 -6.06
N GLU A 96 -9.38 -18.36 -5.49
CA GLU A 96 -10.64 -19.11 -5.49
C GLU A 96 -11.77 -18.35 -4.76
N ALA A 97 -11.43 -17.58 -3.74
CA ALA A 97 -12.36 -16.72 -3.01
C ALA A 97 -12.75 -15.44 -3.76
N GLY A 98 -12.22 -15.23 -4.97
CA GLY A 98 -12.57 -14.12 -5.86
C GLY A 98 -11.59 -12.93 -5.82
N ALA A 99 -10.38 -13.10 -5.29
CA ALA A 99 -9.32 -12.11 -5.48
C ALA A 99 -8.87 -12.13 -6.95
N LEU A 100 -8.65 -10.95 -7.52
CA LEU A 100 -8.15 -10.78 -8.89
C LEU A 100 -6.68 -11.16 -9.02
N ALA A 101 -5.93 -10.84 -8.00
CA ALA A 101 -4.50 -11.13 -7.90
C ALA A 101 -4.08 -11.20 -6.43
N CYS A 102 -2.97 -11.88 -6.19
CA CYS A 102 -2.26 -11.88 -4.93
C CYS A 102 -0.85 -11.31 -5.17
N LEU A 103 -0.56 -10.18 -4.55
CA LEU A 103 0.69 -9.45 -4.73
C LEU A 103 1.62 -9.71 -3.55
N PRO A 104 2.91 -9.94 -3.81
CA PRO A 104 3.90 -10.05 -2.74
C PRO A 104 4.18 -8.66 -2.12
N ARG A 105 4.61 -8.66 -0.87
CA ARG A 105 5.15 -7.46 -0.21
C ARG A 105 6.67 -7.38 -0.37
N PRO A 106 7.22 -6.18 -0.56
CA PRO A 106 6.52 -4.90 -0.78
C PRO A 106 5.75 -4.91 -2.10
N VAL A 107 4.54 -4.32 -2.11
CA VAL A 107 3.72 -4.28 -3.33
C VAL A 107 4.41 -3.40 -4.35
N ASP A 108 4.70 -3.95 -5.52
CA ASP A 108 5.23 -3.18 -6.63
C ASP A 108 4.16 -2.23 -7.17
N ALA A 109 4.47 -0.92 -7.17
CA ALA A 109 3.56 0.12 -7.62
C ALA A 109 3.16 -0.07 -9.10
N ARG A 110 4.08 -0.54 -9.95
CA ARG A 110 3.83 -0.78 -11.37
C ARG A 110 2.83 -1.91 -11.56
N LEU A 111 3.00 -3.01 -10.81
CA LEU A 111 2.06 -4.12 -10.86
C LEU A 111 0.67 -3.71 -10.38
N LEU A 112 0.59 -2.96 -9.27
CA LEU A 112 -0.69 -2.48 -8.75
C LEU A 112 -1.39 -1.58 -9.76
N VAL A 113 -0.69 -0.61 -10.30
CA VAL A 113 -1.17 0.33 -11.30
C VAL A 113 -1.62 -0.39 -12.56
N GLY A 114 -0.79 -1.30 -13.11
CA GLY A 114 -1.14 -2.07 -14.30
C GLY A 114 -2.38 -2.95 -14.09
N LEU A 115 -2.59 -3.50 -12.89
CA LEU A 115 -3.81 -4.26 -12.55
C LEU A 115 -5.05 -3.36 -12.49
N LEU A 116 -4.93 -2.15 -11.95
CA LEU A 116 -6.04 -1.20 -11.83
C LEU A 116 -6.37 -0.56 -13.17
N ALA A 117 -5.37 -0.18 -13.98
CA ALA A 117 -5.57 0.41 -15.31
C ALA A 117 -6.27 -0.53 -16.29
N ARG A 118 -5.95 -1.83 -16.27
CA ARG A 118 -6.58 -2.85 -17.14
C ARG A 118 -8.07 -3.07 -16.85
N ARG A 119 -8.61 -2.52 -15.77
CA ARG A 119 -9.99 -2.75 -15.32
C ARG A 119 -10.80 -1.48 -15.11
N ALA A 120 -10.30 -0.33 -15.53
CA ALA A 120 -11.11 0.86 -15.63
C ALA A 120 -12.30 0.60 -16.56
N PRO A 121 -13.54 1.04 -16.22
CA PRO A 121 -14.70 0.86 -17.09
C PRO A 121 -14.43 1.52 -18.46
N GLY A 122 -14.32 0.71 -19.51
CA GLY A 122 -14.00 1.17 -20.88
C GLY A 122 -12.60 0.79 -21.39
N ALA A 123 -11.71 0.25 -20.56
CA ALA A 123 -10.44 -0.29 -21.03
C ALA A 123 -10.67 -1.70 -21.63
N GLN A 124 -10.59 -1.80 -22.94
CA GLN A 124 -10.46 -3.09 -23.63
C GLN A 124 -9.16 -3.73 -23.14
N ALA A 125 -9.21 -5.02 -22.78
CA ALA A 125 -8.01 -5.79 -22.43
C ALA A 125 -6.98 -5.66 -23.57
N PRO A 126 -5.78 -5.08 -23.35
CA PRO A 126 -4.78 -5.05 -24.40
C PRO A 126 -4.35 -6.48 -24.67
N ALA A 127 -4.37 -6.87 -25.93
CA ALA A 127 -3.71 -8.08 -26.40
C ALA A 127 -2.23 -7.99 -26.03
N ALA A 128 -1.64 -9.13 -25.62
CA ALA A 128 -0.24 -9.19 -25.26
C ALA A 128 0.62 -8.60 -26.40
N GLY A 129 1.19 -7.39 -26.18
CA GLY A 129 2.05 -6.74 -27.16
C GLY A 129 1.73 -5.28 -27.49
N ASP A 130 0.73 -4.64 -26.88
CA ASP A 130 0.38 -3.25 -27.22
C ASP A 130 1.32 -2.23 -26.56
N ALA A 131 2.10 -1.53 -27.39
CA ALA A 131 2.96 -0.40 -27.01
C ALA A 131 2.23 0.72 -26.24
N ARG A 132 0.91 0.88 -26.46
CA ARG A 132 0.08 1.87 -25.76
C ARG A 132 -0.08 1.57 -24.25
N GLY A 133 -0.08 0.31 -23.83
CA GLY A 133 -0.12 -0.06 -22.43
C GLY A 133 1.16 0.35 -21.69
N ALA A 134 2.31 0.24 -22.37
CA ALA A 134 3.60 0.63 -21.81
C ALA A 134 3.73 2.16 -21.61
N ASP A 135 3.15 2.96 -22.53
CA ASP A 135 3.15 4.43 -22.43
C ASP A 135 2.29 4.92 -21.27
N VAL A 136 1.10 4.35 -21.06
CA VAL A 136 0.21 4.70 -19.93
C VAL A 136 0.83 4.29 -18.60
N ASP A 137 1.46 3.12 -18.52
CA ASP A 137 2.16 2.66 -17.32
C ASP A 137 3.37 3.55 -17.01
N ALA A 138 4.08 4.04 -18.03
CA ALA A 138 5.21 4.96 -17.88
C ALA A 138 4.76 6.34 -17.40
N GLU A 139 3.73 6.92 -17.99
CA GLU A 139 3.16 8.23 -17.62
C GLU A 139 2.63 8.20 -16.17
N LEU A 140 1.96 7.12 -15.77
CA LEU A 140 1.44 6.98 -14.43
C LEU A 140 2.56 6.76 -13.40
N MET A 141 3.63 6.04 -13.78
CA MET A 141 4.80 5.88 -12.92
C MET A 141 5.54 7.22 -12.75
N ASP A 142 5.69 8.00 -13.80
CA ASP A 142 6.28 9.33 -13.74
C ASP A 142 5.47 10.27 -12.83
N ARG A 143 4.15 10.22 -12.94
CA ARG A 143 3.25 10.95 -12.03
C ARG A 143 3.41 10.51 -10.57
N LEU A 144 3.55 9.20 -10.30
CA LEU A 144 3.80 8.67 -8.96
C LEU A 144 5.14 9.12 -8.40
N GLN A 145 6.20 9.12 -9.20
CA GLN A 145 7.50 9.65 -8.83
C GLN A 145 7.42 11.14 -8.50
N HIS A 146 6.70 11.91 -9.30
CA HIS A 146 6.52 13.34 -9.08
C HIS A 146 5.77 13.62 -7.75
N VAL A 147 4.68 12.90 -7.48
CA VAL A 147 3.91 13.04 -6.24
C VAL A 147 4.74 12.57 -5.02
N TYR A 148 5.52 11.50 -5.17
CA TYR A 148 6.44 11.04 -4.14
C TYR A 148 7.49 12.11 -3.82
N ALA A 149 8.13 12.68 -4.84
CA ALA A 149 9.15 13.73 -4.67
C ALA A 149 8.56 14.99 -4.00
N ALA A 150 7.34 15.38 -4.38
CA ALA A 150 6.65 16.51 -3.77
C ALA A 150 6.28 16.27 -2.28
N ALA A 151 5.93 15.04 -1.91
CA ALA A 151 5.57 14.69 -0.53
C ALA A 151 6.78 14.34 0.36
N LEU A 152 7.95 14.08 -0.22
CA LEU A 152 9.13 13.63 0.50
C LEU A 152 9.62 14.63 1.55
N PRO A 153 9.69 15.95 1.30
CA PRO A 153 10.14 16.93 2.30
C PRO A 153 9.29 16.92 3.58
N ASP A 154 7.96 16.86 3.45
CA ASP A 154 7.04 16.83 4.59
C ASP A 154 7.21 15.54 5.41
N ARG A 155 7.43 14.42 4.75
CA ARG A 155 7.67 13.13 5.40
C ARG A 155 9.00 13.09 6.14
N LEU A 156 10.05 13.67 5.56
CA LEU A 156 11.36 13.81 6.22
C LEU A 156 11.25 14.74 7.44
N THR A 157 10.46 15.80 7.34
CA THR A 157 10.19 16.70 8.45
C THR A 157 9.46 15.98 9.59
N ALA A 158 8.42 15.20 9.30
CA ALA A 158 7.70 14.43 10.32
C ALA A 158 8.61 13.40 11.04
N ILE A 159 9.54 12.76 10.33
CA ILE A 159 10.54 11.86 10.91
C ILE A 159 11.50 12.64 11.83
N ALA A 160 12.01 13.78 11.35
CA ALA A 160 12.92 14.60 12.14
C ALA A 160 12.27 15.18 13.40
N ASP A 161 11.00 15.58 13.31
CA ASP A 161 10.22 16.07 14.44
C ASP A 161 9.97 14.97 15.47
N GLY A 162 9.63 13.75 15.07
CA GLY A 162 9.51 12.61 15.96
C GLY A 162 10.81 12.33 16.73
N ALA A 163 11.96 12.39 16.05
CA ALA A 163 13.26 12.24 16.68
C ALA A 163 13.58 13.40 17.66
N ARG A 164 13.29 14.65 17.27
CA ARG A 164 13.55 15.86 18.07
C ARG A 164 12.67 15.94 19.30
N THR A 165 11.41 15.55 19.20
CA THR A 165 10.43 15.60 20.32
C THR A 165 10.52 14.39 21.24
N GLY A 166 11.29 13.37 20.88
CA GLY A 166 11.40 12.13 21.65
C GLY A 166 10.20 11.18 21.47
N ASP A 167 9.29 11.45 20.50
CA ASP A 167 8.16 10.58 20.23
C ASP A 167 8.59 9.37 19.38
N ALA A 168 9.11 8.34 20.05
CA ALA A 168 9.57 7.12 19.41
C ALA A 168 8.45 6.40 18.64
N ALA A 169 7.19 6.51 19.07
CA ALA A 169 6.08 5.89 18.40
C ALA A 169 5.73 6.62 17.09
N ALA A 170 5.71 7.95 17.09
CA ALA A 170 5.52 8.74 15.87
C ALA A 170 6.69 8.53 14.89
N LEU A 171 7.94 8.54 15.40
CA LEU A 171 9.14 8.27 14.63
C LEU A 171 9.07 6.88 13.95
N ALA A 172 8.69 5.84 14.69
CA ALA A 172 8.56 4.49 14.15
C ALA A 172 7.49 4.40 13.05
N ARG A 173 6.33 5.02 13.26
CA ARG A 173 5.24 5.01 12.26
C ARG A 173 5.63 5.77 10.99
N ALA A 174 6.11 7.00 11.13
CA ALA A 174 6.50 7.83 9.98
C ALA A 174 7.59 7.15 9.14
N SER A 175 8.62 6.61 9.80
CA SER A 175 9.72 5.91 9.12
C SER A 175 9.25 4.62 8.45
N ALA A 176 8.37 3.82 9.08
CA ALA A 176 7.85 2.60 8.48
C ALA A 176 7.01 2.90 7.23
N THR A 177 6.19 3.95 7.27
CA THR A 177 5.38 4.39 6.12
C THR A 177 6.27 4.83 4.95
N LEU A 178 7.29 5.67 5.22
CA LEU A 178 8.21 6.12 4.17
C LEU A 178 9.04 4.94 3.62
N ALA A 179 9.47 4.01 4.47
CA ALA A 179 10.19 2.80 4.03
C ALA A 179 9.40 1.97 3.02
N GLY A 180 8.09 1.78 3.28
CA GLY A 180 7.21 1.04 2.38
C GLY A 180 7.03 1.73 1.03
N THR A 181 6.67 3.01 1.03
CA THR A 181 6.46 3.78 -0.21
C THR A 181 7.74 3.92 -1.03
N SER A 182 8.89 4.16 -0.39
CA SER A 182 10.18 4.26 -1.06
C SER A 182 10.59 2.93 -1.73
N ALA A 183 10.38 1.81 -1.04
CA ALA A 183 10.65 0.48 -1.61
C ALA A 183 9.77 0.19 -2.85
N GLN A 184 8.50 0.58 -2.81
CA GLN A 184 7.54 0.38 -3.91
C GLN A 184 7.85 1.24 -5.13
N LEU A 185 8.40 2.43 -4.92
CA LEU A 185 8.73 3.39 -5.97
C LEU A 185 10.19 3.32 -6.47
N GLY A 186 10.94 2.31 -6.01
CA GLY A 186 12.29 2.05 -6.51
C GLY A 186 13.39 2.88 -5.83
N HIS A 187 13.17 3.33 -4.59
CA HIS A 187 14.17 4.02 -3.75
C HIS A 187 14.65 3.10 -2.61
N PRO A 188 15.42 2.01 -2.90
CA PRO A 188 15.78 1.00 -1.91
C PRO A 188 16.67 1.53 -0.79
N GLU A 189 17.51 2.52 -1.06
CA GLU A 189 18.43 3.12 -0.06
C GLU A 189 17.63 3.90 0.98
N VAL A 190 16.72 4.79 0.56
CA VAL A 190 15.80 5.50 1.45
C VAL A 190 14.98 4.52 2.29
N ALA A 191 14.47 3.47 1.64
CA ALA A 191 13.70 2.43 2.32
C ALA A 191 14.51 1.67 3.37
N ALA A 192 15.80 1.39 3.11
CA ALA A 192 16.68 0.69 4.04
C ALA A 192 16.96 1.51 5.30
N VAL A 193 17.31 2.79 5.15
CA VAL A 193 17.55 3.70 6.28
C VAL A 193 16.28 3.90 7.10
N CYS A 194 15.13 4.12 6.45
CA CYS A 194 13.84 4.25 7.13
C CYS A 194 13.46 2.99 7.92
N ARG A 195 13.72 1.79 7.40
CA ARG A 195 13.51 0.53 8.14
C ARG A 195 14.40 0.43 9.38
N ALA A 196 15.65 0.89 9.29
CA ALA A 196 16.57 0.92 10.43
C ALA A 196 16.03 1.88 11.51
N ILE A 197 15.67 3.11 11.15
CA ILE A 197 15.08 4.09 12.08
C ILE A 197 13.82 3.51 12.74
N ALA A 198 12.90 2.93 11.97
CA ALA A 198 11.66 2.37 12.51
C ALA A 198 11.91 1.21 13.49
N ARG A 199 12.91 0.38 13.24
CA ARG A 199 13.30 -0.73 14.13
C ARG A 199 13.88 -0.20 15.43
N ASP A 200 14.76 0.78 15.38
CA ASP A 200 15.40 1.38 16.55
C ASP A 200 14.40 2.17 17.40
N ALA A 201 13.52 2.93 16.74
CA ALA A 201 12.45 3.67 17.43
C ALA A 201 11.48 2.74 18.19
N ARG A 202 11.18 1.55 17.66
CA ARG A 202 10.37 0.53 18.39
C ARG A 202 11.07 0.01 19.65
N ARG A 203 12.39 0.16 19.74
CA ARG A 203 13.20 -0.17 20.94
C ARG A 203 13.42 1.05 21.85
N GLY A 204 12.81 2.19 21.54
CA GLY A 204 12.96 3.44 22.26
C GLY A 204 14.24 4.22 21.93
N VAL A 205 14.98 3.85 20.86
CA VAL A 205 16.17 4.55 20.41
C VAL A 205 15.81 5.53 19.30
N LEU A 206 16.12 6.81 19.49
CA LEU A 206 15.72 7.89 18.56
C LEU A 206 16.60 7.99 17.30
N ALA A 207 17.67 7.23 17.19
CA ALA A 207 18.53 7.04 16.01
C ALA A 207 18.85 8.33 15.23
N HIS A 208 19.25 9.42 15.91
CA HIS A 208 19.49 10.73 15.31
C HIS A 208 20.48 10.68 14.13
N GLU A 209 21.51 9.84 14.21
CA GLU A 209 22.49 9.67 13.13
C GLU A 209 21.84 9.12 11.86
N LEU A 210 20.95 8.15 11.99
CA LEU A 210 20.21 7.59 10.85
C LEU A 210 19.22 8.62 10.25
N VAL A 211 18.68 9.53 11.05
CA VAL A 211 17.83 10.63 10.54
C VAL A 211 18.64 11.63 9.72
N VAL A 212 19.90 11.88 10.10
CA VAL A 212 20.82 12.70 9.30
C VAL A 212 21.19 11.98 7.99
N GLU A 213 21.53 10.69 8.07
CA GLU A 213 21.82 9.87 6.91
C GLU A 213 20.64 9.81 5.93
N LEU A 214 19.42 9.66 6.46
CA LEU A 214 18.20 9.66 5.64
C LEU A 214 18.07 10.92 4.79
N ARG A 215 18.37 12.09 5.35
CA ARG A 215 18.32 13.35 4.60
C ARG A 215 19.36 13.41 3.49
N SER A 216 20.54 12.87 3.72
CA SER A 216 21.60 12.79 2.72
C SER A 216 21.21 11.89 1.55
N VAL A 217 20.68 10.69 1.85
CA VAL A 217 20.28 9.71 0.84
C VAL A 217 19.02 10.16 0.07
N ALA A 218 18.12 10.89 0.72
CA ALA A 218 16.88 11.37 0.09
C ALA A 218 17.06 12.67 -0.72
N GLY A 219 18.19 13.38 -0.55
CA GLY A 219 18.48 14.65 -1.25
C GLY A 219 19.46 14.51 -2.43
N GLY A 220 20.01 13.32 -2.68
CA GLY A 220 20.84 13.00 -3.85
C GLY A 220 20.01 12.38 -4.95
#